data_292e53c8d5d30fc62406e5cd60b73a8a
#
_entry.id   292e53c8d5d30fc62406e5cd60b73a8a
#
_cell.length_a   1.000
_cell.length_b   1.000
_cell.length_c   1.000
_cell.angle_alpha   90.00
_cell.angle_beta   90.00
_cell.angle_gamma   90.00
#
_symmetry.space_group_name_H-M   'P 1'
#
loop_
_entity.id
_entity.type
_entity.pdbx_description
1 polymer ?
#
loop_
_entity_poly.entity_id
_entity_poly.type
_entity_poly.pdbx_seq_one_letter_code
_entity_poly.pdbx_strand_id
1 'polypeptide(L)'
;MLGIQYPVIQGGMAWVADASLAAAVSNAGGLGLISSINAGTEAVHNEIRKCRQLTDKPFGVNIMLQAPNAGEIAQMVFEEGVRILTTGAGSPAQYMAMWKEAGIKVIPVVASVALALKMQDAGADAVVAEGAESGGHVGELHTMPLVPQVVDALDIPVIAAGGICDGRGAATVQRDPFQLQQRFVGKQVHTDHTDHKQRDHRNGDRTQQLSGLCHFSLKPFARHCHLSFPF
;
A
#
# COMPACT_ATOMS: atom_id res chain seq x y z
N MET A 1 9.21 8.90 -2.82
CA MET A 1 8.46 8.34 -3.94
C MET A 1 7.18 9.15 -4.23
N LEU A 2 6.26 9.31 -3.30
CA LEU A 2 4.95 9.95 -3.51
C LEU A 2 4.89 11.45 -3.09
N GLY A 3 5.90 11.97 -2.41
CA GLY A 3 5.93 13.37 -1.94
C GLY A 3 4.96 13.69 -0.79
N ILE A 4 4.49 12.65 -0.06
CA ILE A 4 3.59 12.79 1.08
C ILE A 4 4.36 12.84 2.40
N GLN A 5 3.79 13.48 3.41
CA GLN A 5 4.40 13.63 4.75
C GLN A 5 4.23 12.36 5.60
N TYR A 6 3.06 11.75 5.54
CA TYR A 6 2.71 10.55 6.28
C TYR A 6 2.46 9.39 5.33
N PRO A 7 2.90 8.15 5.64
CA PRO A 7 2.71 6.99 4.77
C PRO A 7 1.26 6.45 4.89
N VAL A 8 0.30 7.32 4.68
CA VAL A 8 -1.14 7.01 4.74
C VAL A 8 -1.78 7.35 3.41
N ILE A 9 -2.50 6.39 2.84
CA ILE A 9 -3.18 6.53 1.56
C ILE A 9 -4.68 6.25 1.79
N GLN A 10 -5.52 7.18 1.40
CA GLN A 10 -6.96 6.96 1.39
C GLN A 10 -7.33 6.16 0.14
N GLY A 11 -8.04 5.05 0.30
CA GLY A 11 -8.45 4.19 -0.80
C GLY A 11 -9.47 4.84 -1.75
N GLY A 12 -9.51 4.36 -2.99
CA GLY A 12 -10.48 4.78 -3.99
C GLY A 12 -11.85 4.14 -3.70
N MET A 13 -12.68 4.81 -2.91
CA MET A 13 -14.03 4.34 -2.54
C MET A 13 -15.06 4.85 -3.53
N ALA A 14 -15.83 3.92 -4.14
CA ALA A 14 -16.96 4.29 -5.00
C ALA A 14 -17.89 5.26 -4.27
N TRP A 15 -18.39 6.27 -4.98
CA TRP A 15 -19.35 7.27 -4.50
C TRP A 15 -18.87 8.23 -3.40
N VAL A 16 -17.75 7.93 -2.73
CA VAL A 16 -17.28 8.68 -1.55
C VAL A 16 -15.97 9.42 -1.84
N ALA A 17 -15.05 8.80 -2.58
CA ALA A 17 -13.73 9.37 -2.85
C ALA A 17 -13.80 10.40 -4.00
N ASP A 18 -14.29 11.58 -3.67
CA ASP A 18 -14.37 12.76 -4.52
C ASP A 18 -13.16 13.69 -4.35
N ALA A 19 -13.15 14.81 -5.06
CA ALA A 19 -12.11 15.83 -4.96
C ALA A 19 -11.99 16.44 -3.56
N SER A 20 -13.11 16.57 -2.84
CA SER A 20 -13.11 17.20 -1.51
C SER A 20 -12.41 16.32 -0.49
N LEU A 21 -12.71 15.02 -0.50
CA LEU A 21 -12.04 14.04 0.36
C LEU A 21 -10.57 13.89 -0.02
N ALA A 22 -10.28 13.74 -1.32
CA ALA A 22 -8.90 13.61 -1.79
C ALA A 22 -8.03 14.82 -1.40
N ALA A 23 -8.54 16.03 -1.60
CA ALA A 23 -7.83 17.25 -1.21
C ALA A 23 -7.65 17.36 0.31
N ALA A 24 -8.67 17.00 1.10
CA ALA A 24 -8.58 17.05 2.57
C ALA A 24 -7.49 16.10 3.10
N VAL A 25 -7.43 14.87 2.59
CA VAL A 25 -6.38 13.90 2.96
C VAL A 25 -5.00 14.37 2.52
N SER A 26 -4.88 14.90 1.30
CA SER A 26 -3.61 15.42 0.78
C SER A 26 -3.12 16.63 1.59
N ASN A 27 -4.00 17.54 1.95
CA ASN A 27 -3.69 18.70 2.81
C ASN A 27 -3.29 18.29 4.22
N ALA A 28 -3.82 17.16 4.72
CA ALA A 28 -3.42 16.58 6.00
C ALA A 28 -2.07 15.83 5.93
N GLY A 29 -1.44 15.75 4.77
CA GLY A 29 -0.11 15.15 4.58
C GLY A 29 -0.11 13.68 4.15
N GLY A 30 -1.26 13.07 3.91
CA GLY A 30 -1.41 11.76 3.28
C GLY A 30 -1.49 11.83 1.76
N LEU A 31 -1.93 10.75 1.13
CA LEU A 31 -2.30 10.71 -0.29
C LEU A 31 -3.80 10.52 -0.42
N GLY A 32 -4.50 11.53 -0.90
CA GLY A 32 -5.89 11.43 -1.29
C GLY A 32 -6.04 10.86 -2.70
N LEU A 33 -7.06 10.04 -2.92
CA LEU A 33 -7.37 9.44 -4.22
C LEU A 33 -8.78 9.78 -4.65
N ILE A 34 -8.93 10.24 -5.88
CA ILE A 34 -10.22 10.37 -6.56
C ILE A 34 -10.60 9.01 -7.15
N SER A 35 -11.83 8.57 -6.95
CA SER A 35 -12.31 7.29 -7.47
C SER A 35 -12.93 7.45 -8.86
N SER A 36 -12.55 6.56 -9.79
CA SER A 36 -13.25 6.41 -11.07
C SER A 36 -14.33 5.33 -11.05
N ILE A 37 -14.54 4.67 -9.92
CA ILE A 37 -15.48 3.55 -9.81
C ILE A 37 -16.91 4.05 -10.01
N ASN A 38 -17.59 3.47 -11.00
CA ASN A 38 -18.96 3.84 -11.41
C ASN A 38 -19.15 5.32 -11.80
N ALA A 39 -18.07 5.99 -12.21
CA ALA A 39 -18.10 7.38 -12.66
C ALA A 39 -17.87 7.46 -14.18
N GLY A 40 -18.55 8.39 -14.83
CA GLY A 40 -18.28 8.73 -16.23
C GLY A 40 -16.93 9.48 -16.36
N THR A 41 -16.30 9.38 -17.52
CA THR A 41 -14.99 9.99 -17.77
C THR A 41 -14.98 11.50 -17.50
N GLU A 42 -16.02 12.21 -17.92
CA GLU A 42 -16.18 13.65 -17.70
C GLU A 42 -16.33 13.99 -16.21
N ALA A 43 -17.04 13.16 -15.46
CA ALA A 43 -17.20 13.35 -14.01
C ALA A 43 -15.83 13.25 -13.30
N VAL A 44 -15.03 12.24 -13.62
CA VAL A 44 -13.67 12.08 -13.07
C VAL A 44 -12.78 13.26 -13.47
N HIS A 45 -12.88 13.73 -14.70
CA HIS A 45 -12.17 14.90 -15.19
C HIS A 45 -12.49 16.17 -14.38
N ASN A 46 -13.77 16.40 -14.11
CA ASN A 46 -14.23 17.53 -13.31
C ASN A 46 -13.74 17.43 -11.87
N GLU A 47 -13.73 16.23 -11.27
CA GLU A 47 -13.18 16.00 -9.92
C GLU A 47 -11.65 16.26 -9.88
N ILE A 48 -10.88 15.89 -10.90
CA ILE A 48 -9.45 16.22 -10.98
C ILE A 48 -9.23 17.74 -10.98
N ARG A 49 -9.98 18.47 -11.80
CA ARG A 49 -9.88 19.93 -11.87
C ARG A 49 -10.27 20.60 -10.55
N LYS A 50 -11.35 20.13 -9.94
CA LYS A 50 -11.81 20.60 -8.63
C LYS A 50 -10.76 20.32 -7.54
N CYS A 51 -10.15 19.13 -7.53
CA CYS A 51 -9.12 18.78 -6.56
C CYS A 51 -7.90 19.72 -6.66
N ARG A 52 -7.46 20.07 -7.87
CA ARG A 52 -6.39 21.05 -8.09
C ARG A 52 -6.69 22.46 -7.58
N GLN A 53 -7.96 22.82 -7.48
CA GLN A 53 -8.38 24.09 -6.87
C GLN A 53 -8.36 24.04 -5.34
N LEU A 54 -8.48 22.84 -4.75
CA LEU A 54 -8.58 22.62 -3.31
C LEU A 54 -7.24 22.30 -2.64
N THR A 55 -6.22 21.85 -3.42
CA THR A 55 -4.91 21.48 -2.89
C THR A 55 -3.79 21.66 -3.91
N ASP A 56 -2.63 22.06 -3.43
CA ASP A 56 -1.34 22.04 -4.13
C ASP A 56 -0.51 20.80 -3.81
N LYS A 57 -1.02 19.92 -2.94
CA LYS A 57 -0.37 18.69 -2.49
C LYS A 57 -0.59 17.55 -3.47
N PRO A 58 0.28 16.50 -3.43
CA PRO A 58 0.07 15.31 -4.25
C PRO A 58 -1.27 14.65 -3.99
N PHE A 59 -1.99 14.34 -5.05
CA PHE A 59 -3.16 13.46 -5.03
C PHE A 59 -3.08 12.49 -6.20
N GLY A 60 -3.90 11.46 -6.20
CA GLY A 60 -3.95 10.47 -7.26
C GLY A 60 -5.36 10.14 -7.71
N VAL A 61 -5.45 9.24 -8.68
CA VAL A 61 -6.72 8.70 -9.19
C VAL A 61 -6.68 7.18 -9.08
N ASN A 62 -7.78 6.60 -8.59
CA ASN A 62 -7.98 5.16 -8.58
C ASN A 62 -8.79 4.75 -9.81
N ILE A 63 -8.24 3.85 -10.64
CA ILE A 63 -8.87 3.38 -11.87
C ILE A 63 -9.35 1.94 -11.70
N MET A 64 -10.65 1.71 -11.92
CA MET A 64 -11.23 0.37 -12.02
C MET A 64 -11.04 -0.15 -13.44
N LEU A 65 -10.11 -1.06 -13.66
CA LEU A 65 -9.70 -1.50 -14.99
C LEU A 65 -10.74 -2.36 -15.73
N GLN A 66 -11.73 -2.92 -15.01
CA GLN A 66 -12.86 -3.64 -15.63
C GLN A 66 -14.01 -2.70 -16.02
N ALA A 67 -13.95 -1.41 -15.71
CA ALA A 67 -14.98 -0.47 -16.13
C ALA A 67 -14.98 -0.31 -17.66
N PRO A 68 -16.15 -0.19 -18.29
CA PRO A 68 -16.24 -0.05 -19.77
C PRO A 68 -15.45 1.15 -20.30
N ASN A 69 -15.34 2.22 -19.52
CA ASN A 69 -14.63 3.46 -19.86
C ASN A 69 -13.20 3.51 -19.31
N ALA A 70 -12.63 2.39 -18.85
CA ALA A 70 -11.29 2.37 -18.27
C ALA A 70 -10.21 2.93 -19.23
N GLY A 71 -10.32 2.64 -20.52
CA GLY A 71 -9.40 3.15 -21.54
C GLY A 71 -9.48 4.67 -21.70
N GLU A 72 -10.68 5.22 -21.71
CA GLU A 72 -10.90 6.68 -21.79
C GLU A 72 -10.33 7.38 -20.54
N ILE A 73 -10.58 6.82 -19.36
CA ILE A 73 -10.05 7.35 -18.10
C ILE A 73 -8.52 7.25 -18.09
N ALA A 74 -7.95 6.12 -18.54
CA ALA A 74 -6.51 5.92 -18.62
C ALA A 74 -5.81 6.97 -19.48
N GLN A 75 -6.42 7.33 -20.61
CA GLN A 75 -5.95 8.37 -21.51
C GLN A 75 -6.15 9.77 -20.90
N MET A 76 -7.30 10.05 -20.34
CA MET A 76 -7.64 11.35 -19.74
C MET A 76 -6.73 11.69 -18.55
N VAL A 77 -6.43 10.74 -17.65
CA VAL A 77 -5.52 10.99 -16.51
C VAL A 77 -4.08 11.26 -16.98
N PHE A 78 -3.67 10.66 -18.09
CA PHE A 78 -2.38 10.94 -18.73
C PHE A 78 -2.36 12.37 -19.28
N GLU A 79 -3.37 12.77 -20.06
CA GLU A 79 -3.50 14.11 -20.65
C GLU A 79 -3.61 15.20 -19.58
N GLU A 80 -4.33 14.94 -18.50
CA GLU A 80 -4.42 15.81 -17.33
C GLU A 80 -3.11 15.85 -16.51
N GLY A 81 -2.12 15.02 -16.80
CA GLY A 81 -0.84 15.00 -16.08
C GLY A 81 -0.99 14.60 -14.61
N VAL A 82 -1.92 13.69 -14.30
CA VAL A 82 -2.02 13.07 -12.97
C VAL A 82 -0.75 12.28 -12.71
N ARG A 83 -0.13 12.46 -11.54
CA ARG A 83 1.18 11.89 -11.24
C ARG A 83 1.15 10.55 -10.53
N ILE A 84 0.03 10.19 -9.91
CA ILE A 84 -0.09 8.97 -9.10
C ILE A 84 -1.39 8.29 -9.45
N LEU A 85 -1.30 7.01 -9.81
CA LEU A 85 -2.44 6.16 -10.10
C LEU A 85 -2.43 4.93 -9.22
N THR A 86 -3.59 4.57 -8.66
CA THR A 86 -3.85 3.23 -8.16
C THR A 86 -4.79 2.52 -9.14
N THR A 87 -4.66 1.22 -9.28
CA THR A 87 -5.52 0.45 -10.17
C THR A 87 -6.05 -0.78 -9.47
N GLY A 88 -7.32 -1.09 -9.70
CA GLY A 88 -7.96 -2.29 -9.19
C GLY A 88 -8.74 -3.03 -10.26
N ALA A 89 -9.16 -4.27 -9.95
CA ALA A 89 -10.00 -5.10 -10.81
C ALA A 89 -9.43 -5.28 -12.22
N GLY A 90 -8.19 -5.78 -12.32
CA GLY A 90 -7.55 -6.05 -13.62
C GLY A 90 -6.05 -5.76 -13.64
N SER A 91 -5.44 -5.92 -14.82
CA SER A 91 -4.02 -5.63 -15.04
C SER A 91 -3.84 -4.31 -15.77
N PRO A 92 -3.01 -3.39 -15.25
CA PRO A 92 -2.69 -2.13 -15.93
C PRO A 92 -1.70 -2.29 -17.09
N ALA A 93 -1.22 -3.49 -17.38
CA ALA A 93 -0.10 -3.75 -18.28
C ALA A 93 -0.23 -3.04 -19.65
N GLN A 94 -1.43 -2.97 -20.22
CA GLN A 94 -1.68 -2.33 -21.51
C GLN A 94 -1.47 -0.80 -21.50
N TYR A 95 -1.52 -0.16 -20.32
CA TYR A 95 -1.34 1.29 -20.16
C TYR A 95 0.03 1.66 -19.60
N MET A 96 0.78 0.67 -19.10
CA MET A 96 2.03 0.90 -18.36
C MET A 96 3.06 1.69 -19.20
N ALA A 97 3.25 1.35 -20.46
CA ALA A 97 4.23 2.04 -21.32
C ALA A 97 3.94 3.55 -21.37
N MET A 98 2.71 3.94 -21.70
CA MET A 98 2.26 5.32 -21.74
C MET A 98 2.45 6.05 -20.42
N TRP A 99 2.00 5.45 -19.32
CA TRP A 99 2.09 6.07 -18.01
C TRP A 99 3.53 6.19 -17.49
N LYS A 100 4.36 5.18 -17.74
CA LYS A 100 5.78 5.20 -17.31
C LYS A 100 6.60 6.21 -18.10
N GLU A 101 6.35 6.36 -19.40
CA GLU A 101 6.98 7.39 -20.24
C GLU A 101 6.68 8.81 -19.72
N ALA A 102 5.47 9.04 -19.23
CA ALA A 102 5.06 10.29 -18.59
C ALA A 102 5.56 10.47 -17.14
N GLY A 103 6.28 9.48 -16.60
CA GLY A 103 6.76 9.52 -15.22
C GLY A 103 5.68 9.33 -14.15
N ILE A 104 4.52 8.81 -14.53
CA ILE A 104 3.41 8.53 -13.62
C ILE A 104 3.77 7.35 -12.70
N LYS A 105 3.47 7.48 -11.43
CA LYS A 105 3.61 6.41 -10.43
C LYS A 105 2.38 5.52 -10.44
N VAL A 106 2.57 4.24 -10.72
CA VAL A 106 1.48 3.27 -10.84
C VAL A 106 1.55 2.27 -9.71
N ILE A 107 0.46 2.15 -8.95
CA ILE A 107 0.35 1.37 -7.71
C ILE A 107 -0.87 0.45 -7.81
N PRO A 108 -0.74 -0.75 -8.40
CA PRO A 108 -1.84 -1.71 -8.50
C PRO A 108 -2.23 -2.29 -7.14
N VAL A 109 -3.54 -2.55 -6.98
CA VAL A 109 -4.08 -3.31 -5.86
C VAL A 109 -4.00 -4.81 -6.18
N VAL A 110 -3.45 -5.58 -5.25
CA VAL A 110 -3.21 -7.02 -5.41
C VAL A 110 -3.72 -7.81 -4.20
N ALA A 111 -4.29 -8.99 -4.46
CA ALA A 111 -4.83 -9.87 -3.43
C ALA A 111 -4.06 -11.19 -3.30
N SER A 112 -2.92 -11.33 -3.99
CA SER A 112 -2.08 -12.54 -3.93
C SER A 112 -0.63 -12.22 -4.30
N VAL A 113 0.29 -13.06 -3.84
CA VAL A 113 1.73 -12.98 -4.18
C VAL A 113 1.94 -13.12 -5.70
N ALA A 114 1.25 -14.03 -6.35
CA ALA A 114 1.38 -14.24 -7.79
C ALA A 114 0.97 -13.01 -8.60
N LEU A 115 -0.11 -12.33 -8.19
CA LEU A 115 -0.52 -11.08 -8.84
C LEU A 115 0.48 -9.96 -8.54
N ALA A 116 1.01 -9.90 -7.32
CA ALA A 116 1.99 -8.90 -6.92
C ALA A 116 3.27 -8.98 -7.77
N LEU A 117 3.83 -10.18 -7.94
CA LEU A 117 4.98 -10.43 -8.82
C LEU A 117 4.68 -9.99 -10.26
N LYS A 118 3.52 -10.37 -10.80
CA LYS A 118 3.10 -9.96 -12.14
C LYS A 118 3.02 -8.44 -12.30
N MET A 119 2.59 -7.72 -11.27
CA MET A 119 2.53 -6.25 -11.29
C MET A 119 3.92 -5.62 -11.21
N GLN A 120 4.81 -6.16 -10.41
CA GLN A 120 6.22 -5.74 -10.39
C GLN A 120 6.87 -5.93 -11.75
N ASP A 121 6.71 -7.09 -12.38
CA ASP A 121 7.25 -7.39 -13.72
C ASP A 121 6.67 -6.46 -14.79
N ALA A 122 5.42 -6.03 -14.64
CA ALA A 122 4.79 -5.05 -15.51
C ALA A 122 5.32 -3.62 -15.29
N GLY A 123 6.17 -3.36 -14.28
CA GLY A 123 6.78 -2.06 -14.02
C GLY A 123 6.06 -1.20 -12.98
N ALA A 124 5.25 -1.77 -12.09
CA ALA A 124 4.63 -1.05 -10.99
C ALA A 124 5.70 -0.39 -10.08
N ASP A 125 5.40 0.81 -9.57
CA ASP A 125 6.30 1.52 -8.63
C ASP A 125 6.13 1.06 -7.19
N ALA A 126 4.97 0.52 -6.85
CA ALA A 126 4.62 -0.12 -5.59
C ALA A 126 3.38 -0.97 -5.82
N VAL A 127 2.96 -1.76 -4.82
CA VAL A 127 1.66 -2.45 -4.83
C VAL A 127 0.90 -2.18 -3.54
N VAL A 128 -0.44 -2.23 -3.61
CA VAL A 128 -1.30 -2.30 -2.43
C VAL A 128 -1.66 -3.76 -2.22
N ALA A 129 -1.15 -4.39 -1.17
CA ALA A 129 -1.55 -5.73 -0.74
C ALA A 129 -2.85 -5.62 0.08
N GLU A 130 -3.96 -5.99 -0.53
CA GLU A 130 -5.29 -5.82 0.03
C GLU A 130 -5.87 -7.14 0.49
N GLY A 131 -6.08 -7.25 1.81
CA GLY A 131 -6.70 -8.42 2.42
C GLY A 131 -8.22 -8.37 2.44
N ALA A 132 -8.84 -9.50 2.79
CA ALA A 132 -10.29 -9.69 2.82
C ALA A 132 -11.02 -8.81 3.86
N GLU A 133 -10.30 -8.17 4.77
CA GLU A 133 -10.85 -7.19 5.73
C GLU A 133 -11.09 -5.81 5.11
N SER A 134 -10.79 -5.62 3.83
CA SER A 134 -11.15 -4.45 3.03
C SER A 134 -12.61 -4.48 2.57
N GLY A 135 -13.02 -3.45 1.85
CA GLY A 135 -14.32 -3.36 1.22
C GLY A 135 -14.27 -3.51 -0.30
N GLY A 136 -15.40 -3.82 -0.91
CA GLY A 136 -15.51 -3.95 -2.37
C GLY A 136 -15.17 -5.34 -2.89
N HIS A 137 -14.45 -5.43 -4.01
CA HIS A 137 -14.02 -6.67 -4.62
C HIS A 137 -12.68 -7.10 -4.01
N VAL A 138 -12.75 -7.86 -2.94
CA VAL A 138 -11.58 -8.34 -2.19
C VAL A 138 -11.20 -9.77 -2.58
N GLY A 139 -9.94 -10.14 -2.33
CA GLY A 139 -9.48 -11.52 -2.45
C GLY A 139 -9.87 -12.39 -1.25
N GLU A 140 -9.43 -13.64 -1.26
CA GLU A 140 -9.73 -14.61 -0.20
C GLU A 140 -8.77 -14.56 0.98
N LEU A 141 -7.56 -14.02 0.79
CA LEU A 141 -6.53 -13.97 1.81
C LEU A 141 -6.75 -12.79 2.77
N HIS A 142 -6.60 -13.06 4.05
CA HIS A 142 -6.61 -12.04 5.09
C HIS A 142 -5.32 -11.20 5.06
N THR A 143 -5.41 -9.96 5.53
CA THR A 143 -4.30 -8.98 5.53
C THR A 143 -3.06 -9.51 6.25
N MET A 144 -3.23 -10.12 7.42
CA MET A 144 -2.12 -10.61 8.25
C MET A 144 -1.25 -11.68 7.57
N PRO A 145 -1.81 -12.71 6.89
CA PRO A 145 -1.00 -13.66 6.14
C PRO A 145 -0.56 -13.13 4.76
N LEU A 146 -1.32 -12.24 4.11
CA LEU A 146 -1.02 -11.74 2.77
C LEU A 146 0.19 -10.80 2.76
N VAL A 147 0.16 -9.77 3.62
CA VAL A 147 1.15 -8.68 3.57
C VAL A 147 2.59 -9.17 3.72
N PRO A 148 2.95 -10.00 4.72
CA PRO A 148 4.34 -10.46 4.86
C PRO A 148 4.80 -11.32 3.67
N GLN A 149 3.92 -12.15 3.09
CA GLN A 149 4.26 -12.95 1.92
C GLN A 149 4.52 -12.08 0.69
N VAL A 150 3.72 -11.04 0.47
CA VAL A 150 3.93 -10.08 -0.63
C VAL A 150 5.21 -9.28 -0.40
N VAL A 151 5.48 -8.85 0.84
CA VAL A 151 6.71 -8.12 1.20
C VAL A 151 7.94 -8.97 0.95
N ASP A 152 7.91 -10.26 1.28
CA ASP A 152 9.05 -11.16 1.10
C ASP A 152 9.31 -11.49 -0.38
N ALA A 153 8.28 -11.41 -1.22
CA ALA A 153 8.36 -11.76 -2.64
C ALA A 153 8.79 -10.60 -3.56
N LEU A 154 8.60 -9.35 -3.13
CA LEU A 154 8.80 -8.18 -4.00
C LEU A 154 10.05 -7.37 -3.64
N ASP A 155 10.62 -6.73 -4.66
CA ASP A 155 11.70 -5.73 -4.52
C ASP A 155 11.14 -4.28 -4.46
N ILE A 156 9.86 -4.07 -4.78
CA ILE A 156 9.18 -2.76 -4.75
C ILE A 156 8.40 -2.57 -3.45
N PRO A 157 8.08 -1.32 -3.06
CA PRO A 157 7.31 -1.03 -1.85
C PRO A 157 5.94 -1.70 -1.82
N VAL A 158 5.55 -2.20 -0.65
CA VAL A 158 4.23 -2.79 -0.39
C VAL A 158 3.46 -1.91 0.59
N ILE A 159 2.24 -1.55 0.20
CA ILE A 159 1.29 -0.79 1.01
C ILE A 159 0.26 -1.79 1.52
N ALA A 160 0.12 -1.90 2.83
CA ALA A 160 -0.87 -2.79 3.44
C ALA A 160 -2.25 -2.14 3.44
N ALA A 161 -3.27 -2.91 3.06
CA ALA A 161 -4.67 -2.50 3.11
C ALA A 161 -5.57 -3.64 3.62
N GLY A 162 -6.63 -3.26 4.34
CA GLY A 162 -7.59 -4.19 4.95
C GLY A 162 -7.46 -4.26 6.47
N GLY A 163 -8.51 -3.84 7.19
CA GLY A 163 -8.62 -3.96 8.64
C GLY A 163 -7.68 -3.07 9.48
N ILE A 164 -6.96 -2.14 8.86
CA ILE A 164 -6.03 -1.24 9.55
C ILE A 164 -6.78 0.04 9.91
N CYS A 165 -7.34 0.08 11.13
CA CYS A 165 -8.23 1.16 11.56
C CYS A 165 -7.60 2.16 12.53
N ASP A 166 -6.46 1.85 13.15
CA ASP A 166 -5.79 2.72 14.10
C ASP A 166 -4.27 2.51 14.11
N GLY A 167 -3.56 3.27 14.98
CA GLY A 167 -2.12 3.20 15.11
C GLY A 167 -1.59 1.84 15.58
N ARG A 168 -2.39 1.02 16.27
CA ARG A 168 -2.00 -0.34 16.69
C ARG A 168 -1.95 -1.27 15.48
N GLY A 169 -2.98 -1.20 14.62
CA GLY A 169 -2.99 -1.93 13.35
C GLY A 169 -1.87 -1.49 12.43
N ALA A 170 -1.63 -0.17 12.32
CA ALA A 170 -0.51 0.36 11.54
C ALA A 170 0.85 -0.12 12.06
N ALA A 171 1.08 -0.14 13.37
CA ALA A 171 2.31 -0.63 13.97
C ALA A 171 2.53 -2.15 13.74
N THR A 172 1.45 -2.92 13.63
CA THR A 172 1.53 -4.37 13.37
C THR A 172 1.99 -4.68 11.94
N VAL A 173 1.56 -3.89 10.96
CA VAL A 173 1.94 -4.08 9.55
C VAL A 173 3.21 -3.34 9.16
N GLN A 174 3.56 -2.29 9.89
CA GLN A 174 4.86 -1.63 9.77
C GLN A 174 5.90 -2.43 10.56
N ARG A 175 6.54 -3.38 9.93
CA ARG A 175 7.82 -3.84 10.45
C ARG A 175 8.77 -2.66 10.46
N ASP A 176 9.46 -2.47 11.59
CA ASP A 176 10.45 -1.46 11.91
C ASP A 176 10.82 -0.49 10.76
N PRO A 177 10.57 0.83 10.90
CA PRO A 177 10.93 1.83 9.88
C PRO A 177 12.39 1.72 9.42
N PHE A 178 13.28 1.19 10.26
CA PHE A 178 14.67 0.89 9.92
C PHE A 178 14.80 -0.25 8.91
N GLN A 179 13.97 -1.28 8.97
CA GLN A 179 14.00 -2.38 8.00
C GLN A 179 13.35 -2.01 6.67
N LEU A 180 12.32 -1.15 6.68
CA LEU A 180 11.78 -0.55 5.47
C LEU A 180 12.86 0.30 4.75
N GLN A 181 13.60 1.09 5.50
CA GLN A 181 14.68 1.91 4.94
C GLN A 181 15.84 1.08 4.39
N GLN A 182 16.14 -0.09 4.98
CA GLN A 182 17.18 -1.01 4.48
C GLN A 182 16.71 -1.81 3.25
N ARG A 183 15.41 -2.10 3.10
CA ARG A 183 14.88 -2.71 1.87
C ARG A 183 14.78 -1.72 0.70
N PHE A 184 14.75 -0.42 0.99
CA PHE A 184 14.92 0.63 -0.01
C PHE A 184 16.37 0.76 -0.52
N VAL A 185 17.34 0.14 0.16
CA VAL A 185 18.78 0.26 -0.15
C VAL A 185 19.41 -1.14 -0.24
N GLY A 186 19.03 -1.91 -1.25
CA GLY A 186 19.80 -3.10 -1.66
C GLY A 186 19.45 -4.41 -0.93
N LYS A 187 19.47 -5.49 -1.68
CA LYS A 187 19.37 -6.87 -1.26
C LYS A 187 20.24 -7.12 -0.03
N GLN A 188 19.64 -7.41 1.10
CA GLN A 188 20.37 -7.97 2.21
C GLN A 188 20.48 -9.48 2.03
N VAL A 189 21.73 -9.88 1.86
CA VAL A 189 22.24 -11.24 1.81
C VAL A 189 21.63 -12.07 2.94
N HIS A 190 21.03 -13.19 2.58
CA HIS A 190 20.79 -14.30 3.49
C HIS A 190 22.11 -14.69 4.15
N THR A 191 22.28 -14.35 5.40
CA THR A 191 23.31 -14.93 6.24
C THR A 191 22.64 -15.92 7.18
N ASP A 192 22.92 -17.18 6.88
CA ASP A 192 23.06 -18.31 7.78
C ASP A 192 21.96 -18.69 8.77
N HIS A 193 21.01 -19.45 8.24
CA HIS A 193 20.31 -20.46 9.03
C HIS A 193 20.88 -21.88 8.78
N THR A 194 22.19 -22.00 8.70
CA THR A 194 22.85 -23.33 8.65
C THR A 194 23.93 -23.42 9.69
N ASP A 195 23.59 -23.35 10.99
CA ASP A 195 24.48 -23.82 12.05
C ASP A 195 23.78 -24.10 13.39
N HIS A 196 22.67 -24.84 13.38
CA HIS A 196 22.17 -25.48 14.59
C HIS A 196 21.64 -26.90 14.35
N LYS A 197 22.42 -27.71 13.63
CA LYS A 197 22.27 -29.16 13.67
C LYS A 197 23.63 -29.79 13.85
N GLN A 198 24.15 -29.75 15.06
CA GLN A 198 25.10 -30.73 15.60
C GLN A 198 25.53 -30.28 16.98
N ARG A 199 24.77 -30.66 17.99
CA ARG A 199 25.21 -30.98 19.35
C ARG A 199 23.97 -31.18 20.21
N ASP A 200 23.46 -32.41 20.18
CA ASP A 200 22.77 -32.95 21.33
C ASP A 200 22.75 -34.48 21.24
N HIS A 201 23.74 -35.06 21.82
CA HIS A 201 23.69 -36.37 22.45
C HIS A 201 24.65 -36.32 23.62
N ARG A 202 24.11 -35.99 24.81
CA ARG A 202 24.41 -36.64 26.08
C ARG A 202 23.82 -35.90 27.29
N ASN A 203 22.98 -36.65 27.98
CA ASN A 203 22.72 -36.62 29.41
C ASN A 203 21.88 -35.53 30.06
N GLY A 204 20.77 -35.99 30.61
CA GLY A 204 20.56 -35.86 32.08
C GLY A 204 19.63 -34.76 32.52
N ASP A 205 18.39 -35.16 32.71
CA ASP A 205 17.55 -34.86 33.88
C ASP A 205 17.86 -33.54 34.64
N ARG A 206 16.90 -32.61 34.61
CA ARG A 206 16.44 -31.78 35.71
C ARG A 206 15.36 -30.80 35.31
N THR A 207 14.19 -31.06 35.83
CA THR A 207 13.12 -30.07 36.06
C THR A 207 13.69 -28.78 36.64
N GLN A 208 13.57 -27.66 35.92
CA GLN A 208 13.58 -26.33 36.53
C GLN A 208 12.67 -25.37 35.77
N GLN A 209 11.84 -24.73 36.54
CA GLN A 209 10.84 -23.73 36.30
C GLN A 209 11.21 -22.69 35.25
N LEU A 210 10.32 -22.51 34.28
CA LEU A 210 10.29 -21.35 33.43
C LEU A 210 9.66 -20.17 34.18
N SER A 211 10.50 -19.31 34.71
CA SER A 211 10.17 -17.94 35.06
C SER A 211 11.18 -17.03 34.34
N GLY A 212 10.84 -16.63 33.14
CA GLY A 212 11.62 -15.69 32.33
C GLY A 212 10.70 -14.60 31.82
N LEU A 213 10.49 -13.57 32.64
CA LEU A 213 9.87 -12.32 32.22
C LEU A 213 10.70 -11.68 31.07
N CYS A 214 10.12 -11.62 29.88
CA CYS A 214 10.61 -10.73 28.85
C CYS A 214 10.37 -9.29 29.30
N HIS A 215 11.39 -8.64 29.79
CA HIS A 215 11.43 -7.20 30.00
C HIS A 215 11.60 -6.53 28.64
N PHE A 216 10.51 -6.14 28.00
CA PHE A 216 10.55 -5.18 26.90
C PHE A 216 10.69 -3.78 27.49
N SER A 217 11.89 -3.23 27.40
CA SER A 217 12.13 -1.81 27.68
C SER A 217 11.57 -0.97 26.54
N LEU A 218 10.34 -0.51 26.67
CA LEU A 218 9.76 0.52 25.82
C LEU A 218 10.34 1.87 26.21
N LYS A 219 11.32 2.37 25.47
CA LYS A 219 11.62 3.81 25.51
C LYS A 219 10.49 4.58 24.83
N PRO A 220 10.05 5.72 25.38
CA PRO A 220 8.84 6.39 24.95
C PRO A 220 9.06 7.14 23.62
N PHE A 221 8.46 6.66 22.56
CA PHE A 221 8.17 7.48 21.37
C PHE A 221 6.70 7.89 21.42
N ALA A 222 6.40 8.77 22.37
CA ALA A 222 5.15 9.50 22.40
C ALA A 222 5.41 10.89 21.85
N ARG A 223 5.02 11.16 20.61
CA ARG A 223 4.52 12.48 20.18
C ARG A 223 3.94 12.38 18.77
N HIS A 224 2.61 12.55 18.70
CA HIS A 224 1.81 12.96 17.56
C HIS A 224 1.58 11.92 16.45
N CYS A 225 0.71 10.97 16.70
CA CYS A 225 -0.12 10.41 15.63
C CYS A 225 -1.59 10.51 16.08
N HIS A 226 -2.24 11.65 15.79
CA HIS A 226 -3.68 11.78 15.85
C HIS A 226 -4.26 11.33 14.51
N LEU A 227 -4.60 10.06 14.42
CA LEU A 227 -5.49 9.54 13.38
C LEU A 227 -6.92 9.72 13.89
N SER A 228 -7.59 10.80 13.49
CA SER A 228 -9.03 10.94 13.66
C SER A 228 -9.70 10.40 12.40
N PHE A 229 -10.39 9.28 12.53
CA PHE A 229 -11.35 8.81 11.53
C PHE A 229 -12.75 9.17 12.03
N PRO A 230 -13.56 9.94 11.28
CA PRO A 230 -14.99 9.94 11.48
C PRO A 230 -15.60 8.69 10.84
N PHE A 231 -16.58 8.13 11.51
CA PHE A 231 -17.47 7.04 11.07
C PHE A 231 -18.21 7.38 9.80
#